data_19fbc2ebb1989085242108fc071c624e
#
_entry.id   19fbc2ebb1989085242108fc071c624e
#
_cell.length_a   1.000
_cell.length_b   1.000
_cell.length_c   1.000
_cell.angle_alpha   90.00
_cell.angle_beta   90.00
_cell.angle_gamma   90.00
#
_symmetry.space_group_name_H-M   'P 1'
#
loop_
_entity.id
_entity.type
_entity.pdbx_description
1 polymer ?
#
loop_
_entity_poly.entity_id
_entity_poly.type
_entity_poly.pdbx_seq_one_letter_code
_entity_poly.pdbx_strand_id
1 'polypeptide(L)'
;CACLVGSEMCIRDRLITLMTCNGQAPFVTMFMYLDEVPEGRTRDDLAMIIKEVLLQRMKGVKNEKGVWITPAFPKLIYVLDEDNIHDDSPYYELTKLAAECTAKRLVPDYISAKIMKEYKNGDVYPCMGCRSFLTPDTEGLGKNGEHKYYGRFNQGVVTLNLVDVACSAEGN
;
A
#
# COMPACT_ATOMS: atom_id res chain seq x y z
N CYS A 1 3.66 17.24 -15.40
CA CYS A 1 4.54 16.05 -15.35
C CYS A 1 5.85 16.29 -14.61
N ALA A 2 6.62 17.32 -14.94
CA ALA A 2 7.90 17.59 -14.26
C ALA A 2 7.75 17.84 -12.76
N CYS A 3 6.67 18.48 -12.32
CA CYS A 3 6.39 18.71 -10.91
C CYS A 3 6.08 17.41 -10.14
N LEU A 4 5.35 16.48 -10.76
CA LEU A 4 5.04 15.18 -10.14
C LEU A 4 6.32 14.34 -9.96
N VAL A 5 7.15 14.23 -11.00
CA VAL A 5 8.44 13.54 -10.93
C VAL A 5 9.33 14.15 -9.84
N GLY A 6 9.39 15.48 -9.75
CA GLY A 6 10.15 16.18 -8.71
C GLY A 6 9.64 15.89 -7.31
N SER A 7 8.31 15.91 -7.11
CA SER A 7 7.69 15.62 -5.81
C SER A 7 7.94 14.19 -5.36
N GLU A 8 7.74 13.20 -6.25
CA GLU A 8 7.98 11.79 -5.94
C GLU A 8 9.46 11.52 -5.63
N MET A 9 10.38 12.11 -6.37
CA MET A 9 11.80 12.03 -6.07
C MET A 9 12.12 12.63 -4.69
N CYS A 10 11.55 13.79 -4.34
CA CYS A 10 11.74 14.41 -3.04
C CYS A 10 11.19 13.56 -1.90
N ILE A 11 9.98 12.98 -2.03
CA ILE A 11 9.38 12.10 -1.02
C ILE A 11 10.28 10.88 -0.82
N ARG A 12 10.66 10.23 -1.90
CA ARG A 12 11.53 9.05 -1.88
C ARG A 12 12.87 9.35 -1.20
N ASP A 13 13.57 10.40 -1.61
CA ASP A 13 14.89 10.74 -1.11
C ASP A 13 14.82 11.16 0.36
N ARG A 14 13.75 11.84 0.76
CA ARG A 14 13.51 12.20 2.15
C ARG A 14 13.28 10.99 3.02
N LEU A 15 12.42 10.04 2.59
CA LEU A 15 12.12 8.84 3.37
C LEU A 15 13.35 7.94 3.58
N ILE A 16 14.29 7.91 2.62
CA ILE A 16 15.52 7.12 2.74
C ILE A 16 16.49 7.75 3.75
N THR A 17 16.48 9.08 3.89
CA THR A 17 17.37 9.81 4.77
C THR A 17 16.83 10.01 6.18
N LEU A 18 15.53 9.78 6.40
CA LEU A 18 14.91 9.91 7.71
C LEU A 18 15.21 8.68 8.58
N MET A 19 15.57 8.95 9.83
CA MET A 19 15.72 7.95 10.87
C MET A 19 14.91 8.36 12.10
N THR A 20 14.30 7.39 12.76
CA THR A 20 13.68 7.60 14.08
C THR A 20 14.74 7.75 15.16
N CYS A 21 14.35 8.24 16.34
CA CYS A 21 15.24 8.36 17.49
C CYS A 21 15.93 7.03 17.86
N ASN A 22 15.34 5.91 17.49
CA ASN A 22 15.87 4.55 17.75
C ASN A 22 16.73 4.02 16.59
N GLY A 23 17.06 4.85 15.60
CA GLY A 23 17.88 4.45 14.45
C GLY A 23 17.15 3.58 13.42
N GLN A 24 15.82 3.54 13.43
CA GLN A 24 15.01 2.81 12.45
C GLN A 24 14.49 3.72 11.35
N ALA A 25 14.35 3.18 10.13
CA ALA A 25 13.63 3.88 9.08
C ALA A 25 12.15 4.05 9.44
N PRO A 26 11.52 5.20 9.15
CA PRO A 26 10.12 5.41 9.41
C PRO A 26 9.25 4.47 8.55
N PHE A 27 8.26 3.83 9.18
CA PHE A 27 7.28 3.02 8.48
C PHE A 27 6.25 3.92 7.81
N VAL A 28 6.40 4.11 6.51
CA VAL A 28 5.47 4.89 5.67
C VAL A 28 4.84 3.95 4.65
N THR A 29 3.52 3.98 4.55
CA THR A 29 2.75 3.22 3.57
C THR A 29 1.98 4.18 2.66
N MET A 30 2.08 3.96 1.35
CA MET A 30 1.23 4.62 0.35
C MET A 30 0.15 3.63 -0.08
N PHE A 31 -1.09 4.02 0.16
CA PHE A 31 -2.27 3.23 -0.19
C PHE A 31 -2.84 3.79 -1.49
N MET A 32 -2.66 3.06 -2.59
CA MET A 32 -3.02 3.48 -3.94
C MET A 32 -4.40 2.92 -4.29
N TYR A 33 -5.44 3.70 -4.00
CA TYR A 33 -6.83 3.34 -4.20
C TYR A 33 -7.55 4.40 -5.02
N LEU A 34 -8.05 4.03 -6.20
CA LEU A 34 -8.67 4.97 -7.15
C LEU A 34 -10.05 5.42 -6.70
N ASP A 35 -10.85 4.51 -6.12
CA ASP A 35 -12.21 4.79 -5.67
C ASP A 35 -12.27 5.62 -4.35
N GLU A 36 -11.12 6.05 -3.82
CA GLU A 36 -11.04 7.03 -2.73
C GLU A 36 -11.54 8.41 -3.15
N VAL A 37 -11.52 8.69 -4.47
CA VAL A 37 -11.97 9.96 -5.03
C VAL A 37 -13.10 9.74 -6.05
N PRO A 38 -14.01 10.71 -6.20
CA PRO A 38 -15.09 10.60 -7.15
C PRO A 38 -14.57 10.46 -8.59
N GLU A 39 -15.37 9.81 -9.44
CA GLU A 39 -15.09 9.69 -10.87
C GLU A 39 -14.90 11.05 -11.55
N GLY A 40 -14.07 11.06 -12.59
CA GLY A 40 -13.77 12.24 -13.39
C GLY A 40 -12.32 12.68 -13.23
N ARG A 41 -12.05 13.94 -13.49
CA ARG A 41 -10.70 14.50 -13.57
C ARG A 41 -9.84 14.22 -12.34
N THR A 42 -10.43 14.26 -11.14
CA THR A 42 -9.66 14.01 -9.91
C THR A 42 -9.15 12.56 -9.85
N ARG A 43 -9.96 11.60 -10.31
CA ARG A 43 -9.54 10.19 -10.39
C ARG A 43 -8.46 9.98 -11.46
N ASP A 44 -8.56 10.68 -12.59
CA ASP A 44 -7.53 10.66 -13.64
C ASP A 44 -6.21 11.24 -13.12
N ASP A 45 -6.27 12.35 -12.40
CA ASP A 45 -5.10 12.97 -11.78
C ASP A 45 -4.45 12.02 -10.73
N LEU A 46 -5.27 11.34 -9.91
CA LEU A 46 -4.79 10.33 -8.96
C LEU A 46 -4.16 9.13 -9.68
N ALA A 47 -4.76 8.64 -10.75
CA ALA A 47 -4.19 7.56 -11.56
C ALA A 47 -2.84 7.96 -12.16
N MET A 48 -2.68 9.21 -12.58
CA MET A 48 -1.42 9.75 -13.08
C MET A 48 -0.34 9.80 -11.98
N ILE A 49 -0.72 10.19 -10.76
CA ILE A 49 0.19 10.18 -9.59
C ILE A 49 0.63 8.74 -9.29
N ILE A 50 -0.31 7.80 -9.22
CA ILE A 50 -0.01 6.38 -8.96
C ILE A 50 0.93 5.82 -10.03
N LYS A 51 0.68 6.13 -11.31
CA LYS A 51 1.55 5.75 -12.43
C LYS A 51 2.97 6.23 -12.21
N GLU A 52 3.15 7.49 -11.84
CA GLU A 52 4.47 8.07 -11.62
C GLU A 52 5.18 7.42 -10.40
N VAL A 53 4.46 7.15 -9.32
CA VAL A 53 4.98 6.41 -8.15
C VAL A 53 5.55 5.06 -8.57
N LEU A 54 4.81 4.29 -9.38
CA LEU A 54 5.25 2.98 -9.88
C LEU A 54 6.49 3.10 -10.78
N LEU A 55 6.52 4.08 -11.70
CA LEU A 55 7.67 4.33 -12.56
C LEU A 55 8.93 4.68 -11.76
N GLN A 56 8.81 5.56 -10.78
CA GLN A 56 9.93 5.93 -9.90
C GLN A 56 10.38 4.75 -9.04
N ARG A 57 9.46 3.90 -8.58
CA ARG A 57 9.80 2.67 -7.86
C ARG A 57 10.57 1.70 -8.74
N MET A 58 10.17 1.51 -9.99
CA MET A 58 10.89 0.65 -10.95
C MET A 58 12.31 1.17 -11.22
N LYS A 59 12.49 2.48 -11.30
CA LYS A 59 13.79 3.10 -11.46
C LYS A 59 14.71 2.84 -10.26
N GLY A 60 14.16 2.91 -9.04
CA GLY A 60 14.92 2.75 -7.80
C GLY A 60 15.71 4.00 -7.42
N VAL A 61 16.68 3.81 -6.52
CA VAL A 61 17.55 4.87 -5.99
C VAL A 61 19.01 4.46 -6.12
N LYS A 62 19.89 5.39 -6.43
CA LYS A 62 21.33 5.14 -6.39
C LYS A 62 21.84 5.24 -4.96
N ASN A 63 22.60 4.23 -4.53
CA ASN A 63 23.35 4.32 -3.28
C ASN A 63 24.64 5.15 -3.47
N GLU A 64 25.40 5.33 -2.40
CA GLU A 64 26.67 6.07 -2.42
C GLU A 64 27.71 5.55 -3.42
N LYS A 65 27.62 4.25 -3.77
CA LYS A 65 28.49 3.59 -4.77
C LYS A 65 27.95 3.69 -6.19
N GLY A 66 26.87 4.46 -6.41
CA GLY A 66 26.23 4.63 -7.71
C GLY A 66 25.40 3.43 -8.19
N VAL A 67 25.18 2.41 -7.36
CA VAL A 67 24.40 1.23 -7.69
C VAL A 67 22.91 1.50 -7.43
N TRP A 68 22.05 1.10 -8.36
CA TRP A 68 20.61 1.21 -8.22
C TRP A 68 20.07 0.16 -7.24
N ILE A 69 19.39 0.62 -6.20
CA ILE A 69 18.75 -0.21 -5.18
C ILE A 69 17.26 0.08 -5.10
N THR A 70 16.49 -0.88 -4.59
CA THR A 70 15.08 -0.66 -4.27
C THR A 70 14.96 -0.19 -2.82
N PRO A 71 14.39 1.00 -2.56
CA PRO A 71 14.20 1.48 -1.20
C PRO A 71 13.14 0.63 -0.49
N ALA A 72 13.32 0.39 0.81
CA ALA A 72 12.36 -0.34 1.63
C ALA A 72 11.05 0.43 1.82
N PHE A 73 11.13 1.76 1.90
CA PHE A 73 9.99 2.66 2.10
C PHE A 73 9.92 3.77 1.04
N PRO A 74 8.73 4.34 0.78
CA PRO A 74 7.42 3.95 1.30
C PRO A 74 7.03 2.54 0.87
N LYS A 75 6.29 1.80 1.72
CA LYS A 75 5.65 0.58 1.30
C LYS A 75 4.49 0.92 0.37
N LEU A 76 4.43 0.27 -0.78
CA LEU A 76 3.38 0.51 -1.77
C LEU A 76 2.33 -0.59 -1.67
N ILE A 77 1.07 -0.20 -1.56
CA ILE A 77 -0.08 -1.09 -1.58
C ILE A 77 -1.01 -0.63 -2.70
N TYR A 78 -1.26 -1.52 -3.65
CA TYR A 78 -2.14 -1.28 -4.79
C TYR A 78 -3.47 -1.99 -4.59
N VAL A 79 -4.57 -1.23 -4.66
CA VAL A 79 -5.91 -1.77 -4.46
C VAL A 79 -6.49 -2.18 -5.82
N LEU A 80 -6.90 -3.43 -5.90
CA LEU A 80 -7.63 -3.99 -7.04
C LEU A 80 -9.12 -3.80 -6.83
N ASP A 81 -9.77 -3.13 -7.76
CA ASP A 81 -11.21 -2.89 -7.78
C ASP A 81 -11.75 -3.02 -9.22
N GLU A 82 -13.04 -2.96 -9.41
CA GLU A 82 -13.73 -3.16 -10.71
C GLU A 82 -13.24 -2.19 -11.79
N ASP A 83 -12.77 -1.00 -11.41
CA ASP A 83 -12.27 0.02 -12.32
C ASP A 83 -10.85 -0.26 -12.90
N ASN A 84 -10.16 -1.30 -12.39
CA ASN A 84 -8.78 -1.56 -12.78
C ASN A 84 -8.38 -3.04 -12.96
N ILE A 85 -9.30 -4.00 -12.76
CA ILE A 85 -8.97 -5.44 -12.82
C ILE A 85 -9.32 -6.12 -14.15
N HIS A 86 -10.24 -5.57 -14.92
CA HIS A 86 -10.68 -6.15 -16.18
C HIS A 86 -10.03 -5.48 -17.39
N ASP A 87 -9.86 -6.21 -18.48
CA ASP A 87 -9.22 -5.73 -19.71
C ASP A 87 -9.91 -4.49 -20.32
N ASP A 88 -11.19 -4.36 -20.09
CA ASP A 88 -12.04 -3.24 -20.52
C ASP A 88 -12.17 -2.13 -19.47
N SER A 89 -11.57 -2.30 -18.30
CA SER A 89 -11.61 -1.29 -17.24
C SER A 89 -10.78 -0.05 -17.61
N PRO A 90 -11.24 1.16 -17.26
CA PRO A 90 -10.59 2.40 -17.66
C PRO A 90 -9.14 2.54 -17.17
N TYR A 91 -8.80 1.91 -16.05
CA TYR A 91 -7.48 1.99 -15.44
C TYR A 91 -6.70 0.67 -15.47
N TYR A 92 -7.08 -0.30 -16.33
CA TYR A 92 -6.40 -1.59 -16.42
C TYR A 92 -4.91 -1.47 -16.77
N GLU A 93 -4.53 -0.51 -17.60
CA GLU A 93 -3.13 -0.24 -17.92
C GLU A 93 -2.28 0.11 -16.69
N LEU A 94 -2.88 0.70 -15.67
CA LEU A 94 -2.22 0.98 -14.40
C LEU A 94 -1.93 -0.31 -13.63
N THR A 95 -2.84 -1.27 -13.67
CA THR A 95 -2.64 -2.61 -13.07
C THR A 95 -1.55 -3.40 -13.80
N LYS A 96 -1.48 -3.32 -15.12
CA LYS A 96 -0.36 -3.92 -15.88
C LYS A 96 0.97 -3.31 -15.49
N LEU A 97 1.03 -1.99 -15.34
CA LEU A 97 2.23 -1.29 -14.88
C LEU A 97 2.62 -1.70 -13.44
N ALA A 98 1.63 -1.88 -12.55
CA ALA A 98 1.85 -2.36 -11.19
C ALA A 98 2.45 -3.78 -11.20
N ALA A 99 1.91 -4.67 -12.05
CA ALA A 99 2.44 -6.03 -12.23
C ALA A 99 3.88 -6.02 -12.77
N GLU A 100 4.20 -5.15 -13.74
CA GLU A 100 5.57 -4.96 -14.23
C GLU A 100 6.51 -4.47 -13.12
N CYS A 101 6.05 -3.53 -12.30
CA CYS A 101 6.79 -3.06 -11.13
C CYS A 101 7.05 -4.20 -10.14
N THR A 102 6.06 -5.04 -9.89
CA THR A 102 6.21 -6.22 -9.02
C THR A 102 7.22 -7.21 -9.57
N ALA A 103 7.19 -7.49 -10.86
CA ALA A 103 8.16 -8.38 -11.50
C ALA A 103 9.61 -7.87 -11.36
N LYS A 104 9.82 -6.56 -11.37
CA LYS A 104 11.15 -5.94 -11.25
C LYS A 104 11.60 -5.68 -9.81
N ARG A 105 10.69 -5.37 -8.91
CA ARG A 105 11.01 -4.81 -7.58
C ARG A 105 10.31 -5.49 -6.40
N LEU A 106 9.48 -6.52 -6.64
CA LEU A 106 8.68 -7.25 -5.64
C LEU A 106 7.69 -6.36 -4.88
N VAL A 107 7.32 -5.24 -5.45
CA VAL A 107 6.31 -4.28 -4.96
C VAL A 107 5.55 -3.69 -6.15
N PRO A 108 4.30 -3.24 -5.98
CA PRO A 108 3.51 -3.11 -4.76
C PRO A 108 2.95 -4.43 -4.23
N ASP A 109 2.46 -4.43 -2.99
CA ASP A 109 1.55 -5.44 -2.47
C ASP A 109 0.13 -5.17 -2.98
N TYR A 110 -0.68 -6.22 -3.17
CA TYR A 110 -2.03 -6.10 -3.70
C TYR A 110 -3.08 -6.40 -2.64
N ILE A 111 -4.19 -5.65 -2.71
CA ILE A 111 -5.38 -5.84 -1.87
C ILE A 111 -6.60 -5.79 -2.77
N SER A 112 -7.53 -6.72 -2.56
CA SER A 112 -8.83 -6.69 -3.22
C SER A 112 -9.79 -5.80 -2.43
N ALA A 113 -10.29 -4.73 -3.06
CA ALA A 113 -11.32 -3.88 -2.48
C ALA A 113 -12.59 -4.67 -2.19
N LYS A 114 -13.00 -5.56 -3.09
CA LYS A 114 -14.17 -6.43 -2.93
C LYS A 114 -14.09 -7.27 -1.64
N ILE A 115 -12.98 -7.96 -1.44
CA ILE A 115 -12.77 -8.80 -0.25
C ILE A 115 -12.68 -7.93 1.01
N MET A 116 -12.04 -6.78 0.92
CA MET A 116 -11.97 -5.87 2.07
C MET A 116 -13.34 -5.33 2.44
N LYS A 117 -14.15 -4.89 1.48
CA LYS A 117 -15.54 -4.45 1.70
C LYS A 117 -16.38 -5.55 2.37
N GLU A 118 -16.21 -6.81 1.95
CA GLU A 118 -16.93 -7.96 2.53
C GLU A 118 -16.57 -8.20 4.01
N TYR A 119 -15.27 -8.18 4.35
CA TYR A 119 -14.81 -8.49 5.71
C TYR A 119 -14.71 -7.28 6.65
N LYS A 120 -14.87 -6.07 6.14
CA LYS A 120 -14.68 -4.82 6.89
C LYS A 120 -15.90 -3.89 6.83
N ASN A 121 -17.10 -4.47 6.81
CA ASN A 121 -18.38 -3.74 6.84
C ASN A 121 -18.56 -2.71 5.71
N GLY A 122 -18.02 -2.99 4.53
CA GLY A 122 -18.09 -2.10 3.38
C GLY A 122 -16.93 -1.11 3.26
N ASP A 123 -16.04 -1.07 4.23
CA ASP A 123 -14.93 -0.10 4.26
C ASP A 123 -13.69 -0.61 3.53
N VAL A 124 -12.98 0.33 2.87
CA VAL A 124 -11.63 0.13 2.33
C VAL A 124 -10.72 1.16 2.97
N TYR A 125 -9.69 0.70 3.68
CA TYR A 125 -8.77 1.57 4.40
C TYR A 125 -7.34 1.00 4.45
N PRO A 126 -6.32 1.85 4.63
CA PRO A 126 -4.93 1.42 4.64
C PRO A 126 -4.60 0.54 5.85
N CYS A 127 -3.64 -0.35 5.66
CA CYS A 127 -3.04 -1.10 6.76
C CYS A 127 -2.05 -0.24 7.55
N MET A 128 -1.81 -0.63 8.81
CA MET A 128 -0.73 -0.11 9.62
C MET A 128 0.48 -1.05 9.53
N GLY A 129 1.68 -0.49 9.36
CA GLY A 129 2.90 -1.27 9.20
C GLY A 129 2.86 -2.14 7.95
N CYS A 130 3.13 -3.45 8.10
CA CYS A 130 3.24 -4.34 6.95
C CYS A 130 1.89 -4.73 6.36
N ARG A 131 0.98 -5.27 7.18
CA ARG A 131 -0.35 -5.78 6.74
C ARG A 131 -1.39 -5.78 7.85
N SER A 132 -1.25 -5.00 8.89
CA SER A 132 -2.24 -4.92 9.96
C SER A 132 -3.41 -4.04 9.58
N PHE A 133 -4.53 -4.65 9.26
CA PHE A 133 -5.79 -3.96 9.00
C PHE A 133 -6.56 -3.83 10.31
N LEU A 134 -6.28 -2.76 11.04
CA LEU A 134 -6.94 -2.50 12.32
C LEU A 134 -8.40 -2.12 12.08
N THR A 135 -9.31 -2.95 12.55
CA THR A 135 -10.74 -2.69 12.43
C THR A 135 -11.09 -1.36 13.10
N PRO A 136 -11.87 -0.49 12.43
CA PRO A 136 -12.31 0.76 13.03
C PRO A 136 -13.22 0.53 14.24
N ASP A 137 -13.28 1.50 15.12
CA ASP A 137 -14.21 1.49 16.24
C ASP A 137 -15.63 1.72 15.71
N THR A 138 -16.45 0.67 15.78
CA THR A 138 -17.84 0.69 15.32
C THR A 138 -18.81 1.16 16.41
N GLU A 139 -18.39 1.16 17.68
CA GLU A 139 -19.21 1.64 18.83
C GLU A 139 -18.99 3.12 19.09
N GLY A 140 -17.77 3.61 18.87
CA GLY A 140 -17.39 5.02 19.01
C GLY A 140 -17.70 5.85 17.77
N LEU A 141 -18.89 5.72 17.20
CA LEU A 141 -19.30 6.46 16.01
C LEU A 141 -19.19 7.98 16.24
N GLY A 142 -18.62 8.69 15.27
CA GLY A 142 -18.61 10.14 15.24
C GLY A 142 -20.03 10.71 15.24
N LYS A 143 -20.15 12.04 15.37
CA LYS A 143 -21.45 12.74 15.42
C LYS A 143 -22.39 12.44 14.25
N ASN A 144 -21.81 11.98 13.11
CA ASN A 144 -22.54 11.66 11.87
C ASN A 144 -22.68 10.15 11.64
N GLY A 145 -22.34 9.28 12.59
CA GLY A 145 -22.35 7.84 12.40
C GLY A 145 -21.14 7.30 11.64
N GLU A 146 -20.10 8.10 11.45
CA GLU A 146 -18.88 7.68 10.74
C GLU A 146 -18.00 6.81 11.63
N HIS A 147 -17.33 5.81 11.01
CA HIS A 147 -16.37 4.96 11.70
C HIS A 147 -15.12 5.76 12.12
N LYS A 148 -14.59 5.47 13.27
CA LYS A 148 -13.37 6.10 13.78
C LYS A 148 -12.14 5.32 13.36
N TYR A 149 -11.30 5.93 12.50
CA TYR A 149 -10.09 5.30 11.95
C TYR A 149 -8.79 5.70 12.66
N TYR A 150 -8.83 6.55 13.66
CA TYR A 150 -7.67 7.03 14.43
C TYR A 150 -7.64 6.47 15.85
N GLY A 151 -6.48 6.54 16.51
CA GLY A 151 -6.30 6.06 17.88
C GLY A 151 -6.20 4.53 18.00
N ARG A 152 -5.96 3.83 16.89
CA ARG A 152 -5.74 2.38 16.84
C ARG A 152 -4.24 2.08 16.84
N PHE A 153 -3.84 0.94 17.38
CA PHE A 153 -2.45 0.52 17.39
C PHE A 153 -2.32 -1.01 17.39
N ASN A 154 -1.16 -1.51 16.97
CA ASN A 154 -0.81 -2.91 17.11
C ASN A 154 -0.30 -3.16 18.53
N GLN A 155 -0.95 -4.08 19.25
CA GLN A 155 -0.58 -4.41 20.62
C GLN A 155 0.52 -5.46 20.69
N GLY A 156 0.59 -6.34 19.69
CA GLY A 156 1.59 -7.41 19.65
C GLY A 156 1.50 -8.22 18.37
N VAL A 157 2.45 -9.15 18.23
CA VAL A 157 2.53 -10.10 17.13
C VAL A 157 2.41 -11.50 17.69
N VAL A 158 1.54 -12.31 17.10
CA VAL A 158 1.43 -13.75 17.38
C VAL A 158 1.99 -14.51 16.19
N THR A 159 2.97 -15.36 16.43
CA THR A 159 3.58 -16.21 15.40
C THR A 159 3.07 -17.63 15.54
N LEU A 160 2.51 -18.18 14.46
CA LEU A 160 2.14 -19.58 14.36
C LEU A 160 3.29 -20.35 13.66
N ASN A 161 3.89 -21.30 14.35
CA ASN A 161 4.90 -22.18 13.76
C ASN A 161 4.22 -23.33 13.02
N LEU A 162 4.06 -23.18 11.70
CA LEU A 162 3.40 -24.19 10.88
C LEU A 162 4.15 -25.54 10.82
N VAL A 163 5.46 -25.54 11.00
CA VAL A 163 6.26 -26.76 11.06
C VAL A 163 5.93 -27.55 12.33
N ASP A 164 5.84 -26.87 13.46
CA ASP A 164 5.47 -27.49 14.74
C ASP A 164 4.04 -28.03 14.69
N VAL A 165 3.11 -27.27 14.13
CA VAL A 165 1.73 -27.72 13.90
C VAL A 165 1.69 -28.99 13.03
N ALA A 166 2.44 -29.00 11.93
CA ALA A 166 2.49 -30.16 11.04
C ALA A 166 3.13 -31.39 11.71
N CYS A 167 4.21 -31.20 12.48
CA CYS A 167 4.87 -32.28 13.20
C CYS A 167 4.04 -32.80 14.38
N SER A 168 3.21 -31.95 14.98
CA SER A 168 2.34 -32.32 16.10
C SER A 168 1.03 -32.96 15.64
N ALA A 169 0.65 -32.84 14.37
CA ALA A 169 -0.47 -33.54 13.79
C ALA A 169 -0.10 -35.01 13.58
N GLU A 170 -0.29 -35.84 14.60
CA GLU A 170 -0.09 -37.29 14.51
C GLU A 170 -0.96 -37.88 13.41
N GLY A 171 -0.38 -38.07 12.22
CA GLY A 171 -0.80 -39.06 11.24
C GLY A 171 -2.26 -39.02 10.73
N ASN A 172 -2.90 -37.84 10.64
CA ASN A 172 -4.20 -37.68 9.99
C ASN A 172 -4.04 -37.09 8.58
#